data_96e1ed0f3e768a385d0e589116d6e5c6
#
_entry.id   96e1ed0f3e768a385d0e589116d6e5c6
#
_cell.length_a   1.000
_cell.length_b   1.000
_cell.length_c   1.000
_cell.angle_alpha   90.00
_cell.angle_beta   90.00
_cell.angle_gamma   90.00
#
_symmetry.space_group_name_H-M   'P 1'
#
loop_
_entity.id
_entity.type
_entity.pdbx_description
1 polymer ?
#
loop_
_entity_poly.entity_id
_entity_poly.type
_entity_poly.pdbx_seq_one_letter_code
_entity_poly.pdbx_strand_id
1 'polypeptide(L)'
;VKGSREFENKGVSYCALCDGPLFKGNVVAVVGGSDSAAKDALLLAEYAKKVYIIYRGKEIHPEPINMNRVKANKKIEIINNTNVISINGKEFVESVTLDKPYKSSKELRLQGVFVAIGHLVLSDLAKPLGVKLNGEGEIKINHMTSETNIDGFFAAGDVTDKQFKQLITGVADGCTAAYSAYEYITKGKVES
;
A
#
# COMPACT_ATOMS: atom_id res chain seq x y z
N VAL A 1 7.26 3.67 -13.25
CA VAL A 1 7.68 5.07 -13.46
C VAL A 1 9.20 5.10 -13.46
N LYS A 2 9.82 5.90 -14.37
CA LYS A 2 11.28 6.05 -14.42
C LYS A 2 11.77 6.60 -13.08
N GLY A 3 12.86 6.05 -12.54
CA GLY A 3 13.42 6.43 -11.24
C GLY A 3 12.79 5.74 -10.03
N SER A 4 11.64 5.06 -10.16
CA SER A 4 10.97 4.47 -8.99
C SER A 4 11.81 3.42 -8.26
N ARG A 5 12.51 2.54 -9.00
CA ARG A 5 13.42 1.54 -8.42
C ARG A 5 14.74 2.15 -7.94
N GLU A 6 15.25 3.14 -8.65
CA GLU A 6 16.51 3.82 -8.33
C GLU A 6 16.44 4.54 -6.97
N PHE A 7 15.29 5.18 -6.70
CA PHE A 7 15.04 5.94 -5.48
C PHE A 7 14.24 5.16 -4.42
N GLU A 8 14.08 3.85 -4.57
CA GLU A 8 13.51 3.00 -3.52
C GLU A 8 14.36 3.09 -2.25
N ASN A 9 13.74 3.34 -1.11
CA ASN A 9 14.40 3.67 0.17
C ASN A 9 15.26 4.96 0.16
N LYS A 10 15.18 5.74 -0.92
CA LYS A 10 15.86 7.05 -1.06
C LYS A 10 14.86 8.19 -1.32
N GLY A 11 13.64 8.03 -0.84
CA GLY A 11 12.54 8.97 -1.02
C GLY A 11 11.32 8.38 -1.73
N VAL A 12 11.42 7.19 -2.35
CA VAL A 12 10.27 6.41 -2.80
C VAL A 12 9.91 5.38 -1.74
N SER A 13 8.64 5.37 -1.35
CA SER A 13 8.07 4.45 -0.35
C SER A 13 6.72 3.90 -0.81
N TYR A 14 6.34 2.74 -0.26
CA TYR A 14 5.06 2.07 -0.47
C TYR A 14 4.22 1.99 0.81
N CYS A 15 4.72 2.56 1.93
CA CYS A 15 4.09 2.46 3.23
C CYS A 15 4.16 3.81 3.97
N ALA A 16 3.08 4.56 3.95
CA ALA A 16 3.01 5.83 4.69
C ALA A 16 3.11 5.63 6.21
N LEU A 17 2.57 4.52 6.73
CA LEU A 17 2.65 4.18 8.15
C LEU A 17 4.09 3.88 8.59
N CYS A 18 4.87 3.22 7.72
CA CYS A 18 6.24 2.83 8.02
C CYS A 18 7.20 4.02 7.97
N ASP A 19 7.13 4.79 6.88
CA ASP A 19 8.15 5.77 6.53
C ASP A 19 7.70 7.23 6.72
N GLY A 20 6.40 7.48 6.93
CA GLY A 20 5.86 8.84 7.09
C GLY A 20 6.61 9.72 8.09
N PRO A 21 6.98 9.22 9.29
CA PRO A 21 7.75 9.98 10.26
C PRO A 21 9.10 10.50 9.76
N LEU A 22 9.74 9.80 8.80
CA LEU A 22 11.03 10.19 8.22
C LEU A 22 10.93 11.47 7.36
N PHE A 23 9.72 11.82 6.91
CA PHE A 23 9.45 12.99 6.07
C PHE A 23 8.92 14.19 6.85
N LYS A 24 9.24 14.27 8.15
CA LYS A 24 8.85 15.41 8.99
C LYS A 24 9.38 16.74 8.42
N GLY A 25 8.45 17.66 8.17
CA GLY A 25 8.77 18.99 7.62
C GLY A 25 9.03 19.01 6.10
N ASN A 26 9.03 17.88 5.43
CA ASN A 26 9.27 17.75 3.99
C ASN A 26 7.99 17.97 3.18
N VAL A 27 8.17 18.15 1.87
CA VAL A 27 7.10 18.10 0.88
C VAL A 27 7.07 16.71 0.27
N VAL A 28 5.91 16.08 0.24
CA VAL A 28 5.76 14.72 -0.28
C VAL A 28 4.58 14.60 -1.25
N ALA A 29 4.59 13.57 -2.08
CA ALA A 29 3.44 13.20 -2.91
C ALA A 29 2.97 11.79 -2.61
N VAL A 30 1.65 11.59 -2.66
CA VAL A 30 0.99 10.29 -2.75
C VAL A 30 0.52 10.12 -4.19
N VAL A 31 0.98 9.08 -4.86
CA VAL A 31 0.53 8.74 -6.22
C VAL A 31 -0.55 7.70 -6.13
N GLY A 32 -1.79 8.10 -6.41
CA GLY A 32 -2.98 7.24 -6.29
C GLY A 32 -4.24 8.06 -6.09
N GLY A 33 -5.41 7.43 -6.18
CA GLY A 33 -6.70 8.13 -6.05
C GLY A 33 -7.77 7.34 -5.28
N SER A 34 -7.39 6.19 -4.72
CA SER A 34 -8.27 5.34 -3.90
C SER A 34 -8.40 5.86 -2.46
N ASP A 35 -9.20 5.17 -1.67
CA ASP A 35 -9.33 5.42 -0.25
C ASP A 35 -8.00 5.24 0.50
N SER A 36 -7.20 4.24 0.11
CA SER A 36 -5.85 4.05 0.66
C SER A 36 -4.96 5.26 0.42
N ALA A 37 -4.95 5.82 -0.80
CA ALA A 37 -4.18 7.02 -1.11
C ALA A 37 -4.61 8.24 -0.27
N ALA A 38 -5.91 8.39 0.00
CA ALA A 38 -6.43 9.44 0.86
C ALA A 38 -6.01 9.25 2.32
N LYS A 39 -6.09 8.01 2.85
CA LYS A 39 -5.62 7.67 4.20
C LYS A 39 -4.12 7.91 4.36
N ASP A 40 -3.32 7.51 3.38
CA ASP A 40 -1.88 7.76 3.36
C ASP A 40 -1.57 9.26 3.36
N ALA A 41 -2.28 10.05 2.54
CA ALA A 41 -2.09 11.50 2.50
C ALA A 41 -2.49 12.18 3.82
N LEU A 42 -3.55 11.73 4.47
CA LEU A 42 -3.96 12.22 5.78
C LEU A 42 -2.92 11.91 6.86
N LEU A 43 -2.39 10.68 6.86
CA LEU A 43 -1.34 10.27 7.79
C LEU A 43 -0.04 11.06 7.56
N LEU A 44 0.38 11.21 6.30
CA LEU A 44 1.57 11.99 5.94
C LEU A 44 1.44 13.46 6.32
N ALA A 45 0.24 14.02 6.28
CA ALA A 45 -0.01 15.40 6.69
C ALA A 45 0.24 15.66 8.19
N GLU A 46 0.28 14.62 9.03
CA GLU A 46 0.68 14.74 10.44
C GLU A 46 2.15 15.15 10.56
N TYR A 47 3.00 14.65 9.66
CA TYR A 47 4.45 14.84 9.69
C TYR A 47 4.94 15.87 8.68
N ALA A 48 4.48 15.76 7.43
CA ALA A 48 4.96 16.57 6.32
C ALA A 48 4.52 18.04 6.43
N LYS A 49 5.30 18.91 5.78
CA LYS A 49 4.95 20.32 5.58
C LYS A 49 3.84 20.47 4.54
N LYS A 50 3.86 19.65 3.48
CA LYS A 50 2.90 19.66 2.38
C LYS A 50 2.77 18.27 1.80
N VAL A 51 1.56 17.86 1.42
CA VAL A 51 1.25 16.60 0.75
C VAL A 51 0.52 16.89 -0.55
N TYR A 52 0.98 16.33 -1.65
CA TYR A 52 0.26 16.33 -2.91
C TYR A 52 -0.36 14.95 -3.14
N ILE A 53 -1.62 14.87 -3.52
CA ILE A 53 -2.22 13.66 -4.06
C ILE A 53 -2.21 13.81 -5.58
N ILE A 54 -1.42 12.99 -6.28
CA ILE A 54 -1.31 13.02 -7.74
C ILE A 54 -2.10 11.84 -8.30
N TYR A 55 -3.14 12.15 -9.08
CA TYR A 55 -4.03 11.14 -9.61
C TYR A 55 -4.27 11.30 -11.11
N ARG A 56 -4.16 10.18 -11.84
CA ARG A 56 -4.35 10.13 -13.30
C ARG A 56 -5.79 10.39 -13.75
N GLY A 57 -6.76 10.08 -12.90
CA GLY A 57 -8.19 10.23 -13.19
C GLY A 57 -8.70 11.64 -12.95
N LYS A 58 -9.97 11.84 -13.31
CA LYS A 58 -10.64 13.14 -13.23
C LYS A 58 -10.84 13.61 -11.80
N GLU A 59 -11.09 12.70 -10.87
CA GLU A 59 -11.32 12.98 -9.46
C GLU A 59 -10.91 11.76 -8.63
N ILE A 60 -10.25 11.97 -7.49
CA ILE A 60 -9.99 10.88 -6.53
C ILE A 60 -11.33 10.36 -5.97
N HIS A 61 -11.37 9.09 -5.59
CA HIS A 61 -12.61 8.39 -5.17
C HIS A 61 -12.45 7.66 -3.83
N PRO A 62 -12.02 8.35 -2.76
CA PRO A 62 -12.01 7.77 -1.43
C PRO A 62 -13.43 7.69 -0.86
N GLU A 63 -13.58 7.02 0.29
CA GLU A 63 -14.79 7.09 1.08
C GLU A 63 -15.16 8.54 1.42
N PRO A 64 -16.47 8.89 1.51
CA PRO A 64 -16.91 10.27 1.72
C PRO A 64 -16.30 10.93 2.96
N ILE A 65 -16.10 10.17 4.02
CA ILE A 65 -15.49 10.68 5.26
C ILE A 65 -14.03 11.10 5.03
N ASN A 66 -13.26 10.30 4.29
CA ASN A 66 -11.87 10.60 3.98
C ASN A 66 -11.75 11.74 2.97
N MET A 67 -12.66 11.82 1.98
CA MET A 67 -12.74 12.95 1.06
C MET A 67 -12.93 14.28 1.82
N ASN A 68 -13.86 14.32 2.78
CA ASN A 68 -14.12 15.51 3.58
C ASN A 68 -12.88 15.91 4.41
N ARG A 69 -12.20 14.93 5.02
CA ARG A 69 -10.96 15.16 5.78
C ARG A 69 -9.83 15.69 4.90
N VAL A 70 -9.63 15.10 3.71
CA VAL A 70 -8.65 15.56 2.73
C VAL A 70 -8.93 17.00 2.31
N LYS A 71 -10.17 17.32 1.94
CA LYS A 71 -10.58 18.68 1.53
C LYS A 71 -10.42 19.72 2.65
N ALA A 72 -10.63 19.33 3.90
CA ALA A 72 -10.48 20.21 5.06
C ALA A 72 -9.02 20.45 5.46
N ASN A 73 -8.09 19.58 5.04
CA ASN A 73 -6.69 19.65 5.45
C ASN A 73 -5.90 20.63 4.56
N LYS A 74 -5.48 21.77 5.12
CA LYS A 74 -4.73 22.83 4.40
C LYS A 74 -3.35 22.38 3.88
N LYS A 75 -2.79 21.30 4.43
CA LYS A 75 -1.52 20.76 3.98
C LYS A 75 -1.67 19.86 2.75
N ILE A 76 -2.87 19.36 2.44
CA ILE A 76 -3.11 18.45 1.32
C ILE A 76 -3.60 19.23 0.11
N GLU A 77 -3.05 18.91 -1.06
CA GLU A 77 -3.45 19.49 -2.35
C GLU A 77 -3.59 18.37 -3.39
N ILE A 78 -4.71 18.35 -4.11
CA ILE A 78 -5.03 17.30 -5.06
C ILE A 78 -4.69 17.79 -6.48
N ILE A 79 -3.95 16.97 -7.22
CA ILE A 79 -3.58 17.19 -8.62
C ILE A 79 -4.19 16.05 -9.45
N ASN A 80 -5.36 16.30 -10.00
CA ASN A 80 -6.10 15.35 -10.83
C ASN A 80 -5.64 15.40 -12.30
N ASN A 81 -6.08 14.40 -13.10
CA ASN A 81 -5.79 14.26 -14.54
C ASN A 81 -4.29 14.30 -14.86
N THR A 82 -3.44 13.86 -13.94
CA THR A 82 -1.99 14.05 -14.03
C THR A 82 -1.27 12.75 -13.65
N ASN A 83 -0.25 12.40 -14.45
CA ASN A 83 0.62 11.27 -14.20
C ASN A 83 2.02 11.75 -13.81
N VAL A 84 2.67 11.00 -12.92
CA VAL A 84 4.12 11.11 -12.70
C VAL A 84 4.83 10.32 -13.80
N ILE A 85 5.67 10.97 -14.58
CA ILE A 85 6.46 10.36 -15.66
C ILE A 85 7.80 9.86 -15.13
N SER A 86 8.47 10.68 -14.30
CA SER A 86 9.75 10.33 -13.70
C SER A 86 9.87 10.88 -12.28
N ILE A 87 10.68 10.21 -11.50
CA ILE A 87 11.15 10.62 -10.19
C ILE A 87 12.61 10.97 -10.35
N ASN A 88 13.02 12.14 -9.89
CA ASN A 88 14.33 12.71 -10.17
C ASN A 88 15.02 13.12 -8.87
N GLY A 89 16.35 13.07 -8.90
CA GLY A 89 17.21 13.44 -7.79
C GLY A 89 18.65 13.04 -8.07
N LYS A 90 19.52 13.26 -7.10
CA LYS A 90 20.91 12.78 -7.12
C LYS A 90 21.05 11.54 -6.24
N GLU A 91 21.13 11.72 -4.96
CA GLU A 91 21.21 10.66 -3.96
C GLU A 91 19.80 10.30 -3.44
N PHE A 92 18.98 11.30 -3.20
CA PHE A 92 17.61 11.20 -2.74
C PHE A 92 16.66 11.86 -3.74
N VAL A 93 15.36 11.61 -3.58
CA VAL A 93 14.31 12.28 -4.37
C VAL A 93 14.35 13.78 -4.13
N GLU A 94 14.39 14.56 -5.22
CA GLU A 94 14.36 16.03 -5.21
C GLU A 94 13.14 16.60 -5.94
N SER A 95 12.62 15.86 -6.93
CA SER A 95 11.45 16.28 -7.70
C SER A 95 10.78 15.11 -8.43
N VAL A 96 9.59 15.37 -8.96
CA VAL A 96 8.93 14.53 -9.95
C VAL A 96 8.62 15.33 -11.20
N THR A 97 8.66 14.65 -12.38
CA THR A 97 8.18 15.21 -13.64
C THR A 97 6.76 14.75 -13.90
N LEU A 98 5.87 15.69 -14.17
CA LEU A 98 4.47 15.46 -14.49
C LEU A 98 4.26 15.42 -16.02
N ASP A 99 3.24 14.68 -16.48
CA ASP A 99 2.86 14.68 -17.90
C ASP A 99 2.25 16.02 -18.33
N LYS A 100 1.57 16.72 -17.41
CA LYS A 100 0.96 18.02 -17.60
C LYS A 100 1.52 19.05 -16.64
N PRO A 101 1.57 20.33 -17.04
CA PRO A 101 2.00 21.39 -16.12
C PRO A 101 1.04 21.53 -14.94
N TYR A 102 1.61 21.66 -13.77
CA TYR A 102 0.93 22.09 -12.54
C TYR A 102 1.52 23.44 -12.12
N LYS A 103 0.67 24.48 -11.94
CA LYS A 103 1.14 25.87 -11.67
C LYS A 103 2.28 26.31 -12.60
N SER A 104 2.08 26.07 -13.91
CA SER A 104 3.02 26.46 -15.00
C SER A 104 4.32 25.67 -15.09
N SER A 105 4.51 24.61 -14.29
CA SER A 105 5.69 23.75 -14.36
C SER A 105 5.29 22.27 -14.48
N LYS A 106 6.07 21.52 -15.25
CA LYS A 106 5.99 20.04 -15.22
C LYS A 106 6.84 19.43 -14.11
N GLU A 107 7.76 20.18 -13.54
CA GLU A 107 8.55 19.75 -12.40
C GLU A 107 7.88 20.18 -11.10
N LEU A 108 7.67 19.22 -10.21
CA LEU A 108 7.17 19.42 -8.87
C LEU A 108 8.25 19.00 -7.86
N ARG A 109 8.80 19.98 -7.14
CA ARG A 109 9.83 19.75 -6.11
C ARG A 109 9.22 19.13 -4.87
N LEU A 110 9.83 18.02 -4.43
CA LEU A 110 9.43 17.27 -3.23
C LEU A 110 10.55 16.31 -2.83
N GLN A 111 10.49 15.79 -1.61
CA GLN A 111 11.51 14.92 -1.03
C GLN A 111 11.04 13.47 -0.86
N GLY A 112 9.74 13.21 -1.07
CA GLY A 112 9.20 11.86 -0.94
C GLY A 112 8.03 11.58 -1.89
N VAL A 113 7.99 10.35 -2.39
CA VAL A 113 6.92 9.83 -3.25
C VAL A 113 6.39 8.54 -2.63
N PHE A 114 5.14 8.55 -2.20
CA PHE A 114 4.43 7.38 -1.67
C PHE A 114 3.53 6.80 -2.77
N VAL A 115 3.76 5.53 -3.11
CA VAL A 115 3.06 4.87 -4.21
C VAL A 115 1.86 4.09 -3.66
N ALA A 116 0.65 4.60 -3.93
CA ALA A 116 -0.62 4.05 -3.45
C ALA A 116 -1.57 3.69 -4.62
N ILE A 117 -1.04 2.96 -5.63
CA ILE A 117 -1.76 2.58 -6.86
C ILE A 117 -2.44 1.21 -6.78
N GLY A 118 -2.48 0.60 -5.60
CA GLY A 118 -2.95 -0.75 -5.35
C GLY A 118 -1.82 -1.78 -5.35
N HIS A 119 -2.16 -2.99 -4.96
CA HIS A 119 -1.25 -4.13 -4.94
C HIS A 119 -1.81 -5.30 -5.74
N LEU A 120 -0.93 -6.17 -6.20
CA LEU A 120 -1.30 -7.43 -6.86
C LEU A 120 -1.14 -8.55 -5.85
N VAL A 121 -2.21 -9.28 -5.61
CA VAL A 121 -2.18 -10.46 -4.74
C VAL A 121 -1.59 -11.63 -5.51
N LEU A 122 -0.45 -12.14 -5.06
CA LEU A 122 0.25 -13.25 -5.72
C LEU A 122 -0.27 -14.61 -5.25
N SER A 123 -1.55 -14.87 -5.47
CA SER A 123 -2.23 -16.12 -5.09
C SER A 123 -2.26 -17.19 -6.20
N ASP A 124 -1.58 -16.96 -7.32
CA ASP A 124 -1.65 -17.82 -8.50
C ASP A 124 -1.19 -19.26 -8.25
N LEU A 125 -0.22 -19.47 -7.33
CA LEU A 125 0.24 -20.80 -6.94
C LEU A 125 -0.85 -21.60 -6.19
N ALA A 126 -1.75 -20.93 -5.49
CA ALA A 126 -2.81 -21.56 -4.70
C ALA A 126 -4.08 -21.85 -5.53
N LYS A 127 -4.32 -21.10 -6.59
CA LYS A 127 -5.53 -21.24 -7.43
C LYS A 127 -5.76 -22.66 -7.98
N PRO A 128 -4.75 -23.36 -8.57
CA PRO A 128 -4.94 -24.70 -9.11
C PRO A 128 -5.32 -25.75 -8.06
N LEU A 129 -5.04 -25.49 -6.78
CA LEU A 129 -5.39 -26.38 -5.68
C LEU A 129 -6.85 -26.24 -5.22
N GLY A 130 -7.60 -25.30 -5.77
CA GLY A 130 -8.99 -25.04 -5.39
C GLY A 130 -9.14 -24.23 -4.10
N VAL A 131 -8.11 -23.47 -3.70
CA VAL A 131 -8.15 -22.60 -2.53
C VAL A 131 -9.18 -21.48 -2.76
N LYS A 132 -10.05 -21.24 -1.78
CA LYS A 132 -11.03 -20.15 -1.85
C LYS A 132 -10.37 -18.79 -1.75
N LEU A 133 -10.73 -17.91 -2.70
CA LEU A 133 -10.29 -16.52 -2.74
C LEU A 133 -11.47 -15.58 -2.47
N ASN A 134 -11.16 -14.37 -2.00
CA ASN A 134 -12.14 -13.27 -1.94
C ASN A 134 -12.22 -12.53 -3.30
N GLY A 135 -13.04 -11.47 -3.37
CA GLY A 135 -13.20 -10.66 -4.59
C GLY A 135 -11.94 -9.92 -5.05
N GLU A 136 -10.95 -9.76 -4.19
CA GLU A 136 -9.67 -9.10 -4.45
C GLU A 136 -8.55 -10.10 -4.83
N GLY A 137 -8.86 -11.40 -4.83
CA GLY A 137 -7.91 -12.48 -5.13
C GLY A 137 -7.09 -12.93 -3.94
N GLU A 138 -7.44 -12.52 -2.73
CA GLU A 138 -6.77 -12.92 -1.50
C GLU A 138 -7.26 -14.28 -1.00
N ILE A 139 -6.35 -15.06 -0.42
CA ILE A 139 -6.66 -16.38 0.13
C ILE A 139 -7.48 -16.23 1.41
N LYS A 140 -8.67 -16.82 1.42
CA LYS A 140 -9.50 -16.90 2.62
C LYS A 140 -8.93 -17.91 3.60
N ILE A 141 -8.73 -17.47 4.86
CA ILE A 141 -8.20 -18.30 5.93
C ILE A 141 -9.09 -18.27 7.16
N ASN A 142 -8.93 -19.27 8.01
CA ASN A 142 -9.29 -19.16 9.40
C ASN A 142 -8.25 -18.29 10.12
N HIS A 143 -8.63 -17.09 10.56
CA HIS A 143 -7.69 -16.13 11.17
C HIS A 143 -7.08 -16.58 12.50
N MET A 144 -7.61 -17.65 13.12
CA MET A 144 -7.06 -18.23 14.35
C MET A 144 -5.98 -19.27 14.07
N THR A 145 -6.10 -20.00 12.95
CA THR A 145 -5.25 -21.17 12.65
C THR A 145 -4.46 -21.03 11.35
N SER A 146 -4.74 -20.01 10.54
CA SER A 146 -4.19 -19.83 9.18
C SER A 146 -4.55 -20.95 8.18
N GLU A 147 -5.53 -21.81 8.53
CA GLU A 147 -6.03 -22.86 7.65
C GLU A 147 -6.83 -22.28 6.48
N THR A 148 -6.67 -22.88 5.32
CA THR A 148 -7.52 -22.63 4.15
C THR A 148 -8.68 -23.64 4.10
N ASN A 149 -9.47 -23.59 3.03
CA ASN A 149 -10.48 -24.63 2.77
C ASN A 149 -9.90 -25.95 2.25
N ILE A 150 -8.61 -26.03 2.06
CA ILE A 150 -7.91 -27.23 1.60
C ILE A 150 -7.13 -27.83 2.77
N ASP A 151 -7.44 -29.05 3.12
CA ASP A 151 -6.78 -29.77 4.22
C ASP A 151 -5.25 -29.80 4.06
N GLY A 152 -4.54 -29.43 5.12
CA GLY A 152 -3.09 -29.40 5.13
C GLY A 152 -2.48 -28.26 4.32
N PHE A 153 -3.28 -27.32 3.83
CA PHE A 153 -2.82 -26.12 3.15
C PHE A 153 -3.10 -24.87 4.01
N PHE A 154 -2.04 -24.19 4.40
CA PHE A 154 -2.06 -22.99 5.23
C PHE A 154 -1.58 -21.78 4.44
N ALA A 155 -2.06 -20.59 4.77
CA ALA A 155 -1.62 -19.36 4.15
C ALA A 155 -1.39 -18.26 5.20
N ALA A 156 -0.40 -17.41 4.99
CA ALA A 156 0.01 -16.36 5.93
C ALA A 156 0.43 -15.08 5.21
N GLY A 157 0.31 -13.95 5.89
CA GLY A 157 0.76 -12.64 5.41
C GLY A 157 -0.16 -11.99 4.38
N ASP A 158 0.40 -11.10 3.58
CA ASP A 158 -0.35 -10.17 2.70
C ASP A 158 -1.16 -10.86 1.60
N VAL A 159 -0.86 -12.11 1.29
CA VAL A 159 -1.63 -12.92 0.33
C VAL A 159 -3.00 -13.34 0.88
N THR A 160 -3.23 -13.22 2.19
CA THR A 160 -4.47 -13.61 2.87
C THR A 160 -5.46 -12.45 2.97
N ASP A 161 -6.70 -12.76 3.29
CA ASP A 161 -7.81 -11.80 3.44
C ASP A 161 -7.79 -11.01 4.77
N LYS A 162 -6.60 -10.88 5.39
CA LYS A 162 -6.41 -10.00 6.55
C LYS A 162 -6.45 -8.53 6.16
N GLN A 163 -7.12 -7.73 6.97
CA GLN A 163 -7.27 -6.29 6.72
C GLN A 163 -5.99 -5.49 6.97
N PHE A 164 -5.25 -5.83 8.03
CA PHE A 164 -4.03 -5.10 8.40
C PHE A 164 -2.80 -5.87 7.92
N LYS A 165 -2.16 -5.31 6.88
CA LYS A 165 -1.03 -5.91 6.18
C LYS A 165 0.25 -5.16 6.54
N GLN A 166 1.09 -5.80 7.36
CA GLN A 166 2.40 -5.30 7.79
C GLN A 166 3.36 -6.47 7.94
N LEU A 167 4.66 -6.21 7.81
CA LEU A 167 5.68 -7.25 7.95
C LEU A 167 5.50 -8.06 9.25
N ILE A 168 5.32 -7.36 10.37
CA ILE A 168 5.19 -8.01 11.69
C ILE A 168 3.93 -8.88 11.79
N THR A 169 2.81 -8.47 11.18
CA THR A 169 1.59 -9.30 11.16
C THR A 169 1.80 -10.53 10.28
N GLY A 170 2.49 -10.38 9.14
CA GLY A 170 2.84 -11.52 8.29
C GLY A 170 3.76 -12.53 8.98
N VAL A 171 4.74 -12.06 9.78
CA VAL A 171 5.59 -12.93 10.59
C VAL A 171 4.78 -13.69 11.64
N ALA A 172 3.88 -13.00 12.36
CA ALA A 172 3.01 -13.63 13.36
C ALA A 172 2.08 -14.68 12.72
N ASP A 173 1.51 -14.37 11.55
CA ASP A 173 0.69 -15.32 10.78
C ASP A 173 1.49 -16.55 10.35
N GLY A 174 2.74 -16.36 9.92
CA GLY A 174 3.65 -17.44 9.57
C GLY A 174 3.91 -18.37 10.76
N CYS A 175 4.11 -17.83 11.95
CA CYS A 175 4.23 -18.63 13.18
C CYS A 175 2.95 -19.43 13.47
N THR A 176 1.78 -18.81 13.32
CA THR A 176 0.47 -19.47 13.51
C THR A 176 0.31 -20.60 12.49
N ALA A 177 0.57 -20.33 11.20
CA ALA A 177 0.48 -21.32 10.14
C ALA A 177 1.41 -22.54 10.39
N ALA A 178 2.66 -22.26 10.80
CA ALA A 178 3.64 -23.32 11.10
C ALA A 178 3.21 -24.18 12.28
N TYR A 179 2.69 -23.56 13.34
CA TYR A 179 2.17 -24.29 14.49
C TYR A 179 0.95 -25.14 14.12
N SER A 180 0.01 -24.61 13.37
CA SER A 180 -1.16 -25.36 12.90
C SER A 180 -0.78 -26.51 11.97
N ALA A 181 0.22 -26.32 11.10
CA ALA A 181 0.74 -27.38 10.28
C ALA A 181 1.40 -28.51 11.09
N TYR A 182 2.13 -28.14 12.16
CA TYR A 182 2.70 -29.14 13.08
C TYR A 182 1.59 -29.95 13.79
N GLU A 183 0.55 -29.28 14.30
CA GLU A 183 -0.59 -29.95 14.92
C GLU A 183 -1.32 -30.88 13.94
N TYR A 184 -1.52 -30.44 12.70
CA TYR A 184 -2.12 -31.23 11.62
C TYR A 184 -1.35 -32.53 11.33
N ILE A 185 -0.01 -32.46 11.30
CA ILE A 185 0.85 -33.61 11.01
C ILE A 185 0.92 -34.57 12.21
N THR A 186 0.98 -34.02 13.43
CA THR A 186 1.26 -34.83 14.63
C THR A 186 0.02 -35.41 15.29
N LYS A 187 -1.11 -34.70 15.26
CA LYS A 187 -2.35 -35.12 15.94
C LYS A 187 -3.39 -35.73 14.99
N GLY A 188 -3.16 -35.62 13.67
CA GLY A 188 -4.18 -35.92 12.68
C GLY A 188 -5.27 -34.83 12.66
N LYS A 189 -6.28 -34.98 11.79
CA LYS A 189 -7.48 -34.14 11.90
C LYS A 189 -8.10 -34.35 13.27
N VAL A 190 -8.20 -33.31 14.06
CA VAL A 190 -9.12 -33.31 15.19
C VAL A 190 -10.51 -33.36 14.56
N GLU A 191 -11.16 -34.51 14.65
CA GLU A 191 -12.55 -34.67 14.24
C GLU A 191 -13.36 -33.62 15.01
N SER A 192 -13.91 -32.66 14.29
CA SER A 192 -14.81 -31.62 14.79
C SER A 192 -16.24 -32.08 14.69
#